data_a8db910613a1e3461777ae7e356999c8
#
_entry.id   a8db910613a1e3461777ae7e356999c8
#
_cell.length_a   1.000
_cell.length_b   1.000
_cell.length_c   1.000
_cell.angle_alpha   90.00
_cell.angle_beta   90.00
_cell.angle_gamma   90.00
#
_symmetry.space_group_name_H-M   'P 1'
#
loop_
_entity.id
_entity.type
_entity.pdbx_description
1 polymer ?
#
loop_
_entity_poly.entity_id
_entity_poly.type
_entity_poly.pdbx_seq_one_letter_code
_entity_poly.pdbx_strand_id
1 'polypeptide(L)'
;MKIATLRGAASLSVLAFGSAALAQDSELVVLDYPGFEGAEFHQPYVDEHGADPTFSFFGDEEEAFQKVQAGFQADVAHICSGSVPKWQESGLIEPWDMSKVESASTLDANLVGTEIGAGGETYFLPTDWGTTAIAYNPDEVPAEDVATLEVFKNPAYAGRIALPDNVDDAWALAYLATGVTDWTEVTDEQFEAAAQWLRDVHPNLRTYWTDPAELAQLMSTGEVLVAWAWNETYPTMKEEGRPIGFQREAAEGSSVWLCGLVNMANAPGNEDKAYDYANAFLAPVTAPVLVGAGWGSANTAGMEGITPEELEASGLGQVSAPIFAQLPIPIPSRERHAATFEEIKAGF
;
A
#
# COMPACT_ATOMS: atom_id res chain seq x y z
N MET A 1 -47.65 25.23 60.02
CA MET A 1 -47.72 25.09 58.57
C MET A 1 -46.38 24.53 58.11
N LYS A 2 -46.31 23.20 57.83
CA LYS A 2 -45.06 22.53 57.43
C LYS A 2 -45.09 22.30 55.88
N ILE A 3 -44.17 22.90 55.20
CA ILE A 3 -44.00 22.74 53.75
C ILE A 3 -43.07 21.54 53.51
N ALA A 4 -43.59 20.51 52.87
CA ALA A 4 -42.82 19.36 52.45
C ALA A 4 -42.28 19.59 51.02
N THR A 5 -40.97 19.59 50.87
CA THR A 5 -40.27 19.63 49.56
C THR A 5 -40.06 18.23 49.06
N LEU A 6 -40.75 17.83 47.97
CA LEU A 6 -40.44 16.64 47.19
C LEU A 6 -39.19 16.91 46.34
N ARG A 7 -38.14 16.11 46.55
CA ARG A 7 -37.00 15.99 45.62
C ARG A 7 -37.26 14.82 44.68
N GLY A 8 -37.57 15.12 43.43
CA GLY A 8 -37.58 14.11 42.36
C GLY A 8 -36.16 13.81 41.91
N ALA A 9 -35.74 12.56 42.05
CA ALA A 9 -34.50 12.08 41.48
C ALA A 9 -34.78 11.64 40.03
N ALA A 10 -34.26 12.37 39.06
CA ALA A 10 -34.24 11.95 37.65
C ALA A 10 -33.01 11.03 37.43
N SER A 11 -33.27 9.75 37.25
CA SER A 11 -32.24 8.79 36.84
C SER A 11 -31.98 8.93 35.34
N LEU A 12 -30.84 9.52 34.97
CA LEU A 12 -30.31 9.44 33.59
C LEU A 12 -29.75 8.03 33.36
N SER A 13 -30.44 7.23 32.57
CA SER A 13 -29.89 5.99 32.02
C SER A 13 -28.97 6.34 30.85
N VAL A 14 -27.67 6.31 31.08
CA VAL A 14 -26.66 6.36 29.99
C VAL A 14 -26.66 5.01 29.31
N LEU A 15 -27.23 4.96 28.12
CA LEU A 15 -27.03 3.83 27.20
C LEU A 15 -25.60 3.91 26.68
N ALA A 16 -24.70 3.13 27.26
CA ALA A 16 -23.38 2.90 26.70
C ALA A 16 -23.57 2.02 25.45
N PHE A 17 -23.48 2.63 24.26
CA PHE A 17 -23.20 1.88 23.04
C PHE A 17 -21.75 1.41 23.13
N GLY A 18 -21.54 0.23 23.65
CA GLY A 18 -20.26 -0.46 23.51
C GLY A 18 -20.11 -0.85 22.04
N SER A 19 -19.16 -0.28 21.33
CA SER A 19 -18.66 -0.89 20.10
C SER A 19 -18.15 -2.26 20.51
N ALA A 20 -18.80 -3.33 20.06
CA ALA A 20 -18.28 -4.68 20.23
C ALA A 20 -16.99 -4.73 19.39
N ALA A 21 -15.83 -4.71 20.04
CA ALA A 21 -14.61 -5.12 19.37
C ALA A 21 -14.81 -6.56 18.91
N LEU A 22 -14.67 -6.85 17.63
CA LEU A 22 -14.69 -8.21 17.12
C LEU A 22 -13.58 -9.01 17.82
N ALA A 23 -13.84 -10.27 18.08
CA ALA A 23 -12.81 -11.16 18.62
C ALA A 23 -11.75 -11.36 17.52
N GLN A 24 -10.47 -11.42 17.91
CA GLN A 24 -9.41 -11.81 16.99
C GLN A 24 -9.41 -13.31 16.76
N ASP A 25 -9.32 -13.74 15.51
CA ASP A 25 -9.14 -15.14 15.14
C ASP A 25 -7.66 -15.51 15.27
N SER A 26 -7.32 -16.30 16.28
CA SER A 26 -5.95 -16.75 16.53
C SER A 26 -5.49 -17.88 15.59
N GLU A 27 -6.40 -18.41 14.76
CA GLU A 27 -6.08 -19.46 13.78
C GLU A 27 -5.76 -18.89 12.39
N LEU A 28 -5.74 -17.55 12.25
CA LEU A 28 -5.30 -16.86 11.05
C LEU A 28 -4.46 -15.65 11.43
N VAL A 29 -3.19 -15.66 11.07
CA VAL A 29 -2.25 -14.55 11.23
C VAL A 29 -1.92 -13.99 9.87
N VAL A 30 -2.24 -12.72 9.65
CA VAL A 30 -1.97 -11.97 8.42
C VAL A 30 -0.85 -10.98 8.67
N LEU A 31 0.18 -11.03 7.85
CA LEU A 31 1.30 -10.08 7.85
C LEU A 31 1.06 -9.06 6.73
N ASP A 32 0.79 -7.80 7.08
CA ASP A 32 0.24 -6.81 6.16
C ASP A 32 0.83 -5.40 6.37
N TYR A 33 0.56 -4.51 5.45
CA TYR A 33 0.76 -3.07 5.62
C TYR A 33 -0.29 -2.49 6.59
N PRO A 34 0.05 -1.42 7.35
CA PRO A 34 -0.96 -0.65 8.07
C PRO A 34 -2.01 -0.08 7.10
N GLY A 35 -3.28 -0.15 7.51
CA GLY A 35 -4.40 0.36 6.71
C GLY A 35 -5.26 -0.73 6.05
N PHE A 36 -4.75 -1.97 5.92
CA PHE A 36 -5.48 -3.10 5.34
C PHE A 36 -6.25 -3.94 6.37
N GLU A 37 -6.11 -3.65 7.68
CA GLU A 37 -6.75 -4.40 8.76
C GLU A 37 -8.25 -4.16 8.93
N GLY A 38 -8.83 -3.19 8.20
CA GLY A 38 -10.25 -2.88 8.31
C GLY A 38 -11.13 -4.06 7.91
N ALA A 39 -12.10 -4.43 8.76
CA ALA A 39 -13.01 -5.54 8.51
C ALA A 39 -13.75 -5.42 7.18
N GLU A 40 -13.97 -4.20 6.69
CA GLU A 40 -14.59 -3.90 5.41
C GLU A 40 -13.84 -4.47 4.20
N PHE A 41 -12.51 -4.69 4.30
CA PHE A 41 -11.69 -5.26 3.22
C PHE A 41 -11.80 -6.79 3.15
N HIS A 42 -12.29 -7.41 4.21
CA HIS A 42 -12.46 -8.85 4.31
C HIS A 42 -13.78 -9.23 4.99
N GLN A 43 -14.83 -8.43 4.87
CA GLN A 43 -16.12 -8.63 5.52
C GLN A 43 -16.71 -10.04 5.32
N PRO A 44 -16.62 -10.69 4.13
CA PRO A 44 -17.08 -12.06 3.97
C PRO A 44 -16.41 -13.06 4.93
N TYR A 45 -15.12 -12.89 5.23
CA TYR A 45 -14.41 -13.69 6.24
C TYR A 45 -14.98 -13.47 7.64
N VAL A 46 -15.17 -12.20 8.02
CA VAL A 46 -15.75 -11.86 9.33
C VAL A 46 -17.17 -12.42 9.48
N ASP A 47 -17.97 -12.34 8.41
CA ASP A 47 -19.34 -12.88 8.42
C ASP A 47 -19.37 -14.39 8.60
N GLU A 48 -18.39 -15.12 8.06
CA GLU A 48 -18.29 -16.57 8.16
C GLU A 48 -17.73 -17.03 9.53
N HIS A 49 -16.63 -16.41 9.97
CA HIS A 49 -15.89 -16.84 11.17
C HIS A 49 -16.28 -16.08 12.45
N GLY A 50 -16.96 -14.93 12.34
CA GLY A 50 -17.40 -14.14 13.49
C GLY A 50 -16.26 -13.42 14.22
N ALA A 51 -15.08 -13.35 13.62
CA ALA A 51 -13.87 -12.75 14.18
C ALA A 51 -12.98 -12.19 13.07
N ASP A 52 -12.20 -11.15 13.38
CA ASP A 52 -11.16 -10.62 12.49
C ASP A 52 -9.90 -11.50 12.53
N PRO A 53 -9.12 -11.59 11.45
CA PRO A 53 -7.77 -12.14 11.49
C PRO A 53 -6.89 -11.45 12.55
N THR A 54 -5.85 -12.13 13.00
CA THR A 54 -4.79 -11.51 13.79
C THR A 54 -3.79 -10.85 12.84
N PHE A 55 -3.71 -9.52 12.87
CA PHE A 55 -2.78 -8.77 12.01
C PHE A 55 -1.44 -8.51 12.69
N SER A 56 -0.38 -8.49 11.89
CA SER A 56 0.94 -8.00 12.24
C SER A 56 1.46 -7.15 11.07
N PHE A 57 2.07 -6.00 11.37
CA PHE A 57 2.37 -4.99 10.36
C PHE A 57 3.85 -4.85 10.05
N PHE A 58 4.13 -4.30 8.88
CA PHE A 58 5.45 -3.86 8.40
C PHE A 58 5.28 -2.61 7.52
N GLY A 59 6.33 -1.80 7.41
CA GLY A 59 6.32 -0.61 6.55
C GLY A 59 6.96 -0.84 5.18
N ASP A 60 7.77 -1.93 5.05
CA ASP A 60 8.51 -2.27 3.83
C ASP A 60 8.69 -3.80 3.73
N GLU A 61 8.69 -4.36 2.52
CA GLU A 61 8.81 -5.82 2.33
C GLU A 61 10.16 -6.38 2.75
N GLU A 62 11.22 -5.58 2.78
CA GLU A 62 12.51 -6.02 3.31
C GLU A 62 12.44 -6.22 4.83
N GLU A 63 11.71 -5.34 5.55
CA GLU A 63 11.39 -5.53 6.97
C GLU A 63 10.56 -6.80 7.18
N ALA A 64 9.48 -6.98 6.38
CA ALA A 64 8.64 -8.17 6.44
C ALA A 64 9.45 -9.45 6.21
N PHE A 65 10.30 -9.47 5.19
CA PHE A 65 11.18 -10.58 4.87
C PHE A 65 12.13 -10.92 6.02
N GLN A 66 12.81 -9.93 6.60
CA GLN A 66 13.70 -10.11 7.74
C GLN A 66 12.96 -10.61 8.98
N LYS A 67 11.75 -10.10 9.23
CA LYS A 67 10.89 -10.52 10.34
C LYS A 67 10.54 -12.01 10.25
N VAL A 68 10.15 -12.49 9.05
CA VAL A 68 9.84 -13.90 8.82
C VAL A 68 11.11 -14.76 8.90
N GLN A 69 12.24 -14.32 8.32
CA GLN A 69 13.52 -15.02 8.46
C GLN A 69 13.99 -15.13 9.92
N ALA A 70 13.68 -14.16 10.77
CA ALA A 70 13.97 -14.19 12.20
C ALA A 70 13.05 -15.13 12.99
N GLY A 71 12.08 -15.80 12.32
CA GLY A 71 11.21 -16.81 12.91
C GLY A 71 9.81 -16.33 13.25
N PHE A 72 9.40 -15.13 12.80
CA PHE A 72 7.99 -14.74 12.85
C PHE A 72 7.17 -15.65 11.91
N GLN A 73 6.02 -16.08 12.38
CA GLN A 73 5.13 -16.96 11.61
C GLN A 73 3.83 -16.22 11.29
N ALA A 74 3.40 -16.33 10.04
CA ALA A 74 2.10 -15.90 9.55
C ALA A 74 1.51 -17.02 8.67
N ASP A 75 0.21 -16.96 8.42
CA ASP A 75 -0.48 -17.86 7.50
C ASP A 75 -0.52 -17.27 6.09
N VAL A 76 -0.69 -15.94 6.02
CA VAL A 76 -0.73 -15.17 4.79
C VAL A 76 0.16 -13.94 4.97
N ALA A 77 0.87 -13.54 3.92
CA ALA A 77 1.49 -12.22 3.85
C ALA A 77 0.97 -11.47 2.63
N HIS A 78 0.73 -10.17 2.80
CA HIS A 78 0.36 -9.24 1.75
C HIS A 78 1.62 -8.49 1.31
N ILE A 79 2.15 -8.83 0.13
CA ILE A 79 3.40 -8.26 -0.39
C ILE A 79 3.21 -7.79 -1.82
N CYS A 80 4.09 -6.90 -2.28
CA CYS A 80 4.03 -6.44 -3.66
C CYS A 80 4.89 -7.28 -4.61
N SER A 81 4.54 -7.26 -5.89
CA SER A 81 5.08 -8.15 -6.92
C SER A 81 6.61 -8.12 -7.03
N GLY A 82 7.24 -6.97 -6.76
CA GLY A 82 8.69 -6.79 -6.82
C GLY A 82 9.48 -7.70 -5.88
N SER A 83 8.92 -8.07 -4.73
CA SER A 83 9.59 -8.88 -3.71
C SER A 83 9.35 -10.40 -3.84
N VAL A 84 8.32 -10.83 -4.55
CA VAL A 84 7.89 -12.23 -4.64
C VAL A 84 9.01 -13.22 -5.01
N PRO A 85 9.89 -12.94 -6.00
CA PRO A 85 10.97 -13.84 -6.36
C PRO A 85 11.90 -14.16 -5.18
N LYS A 86 12.19 -13.17 -4.32
CA LYS A 86 13.04 -13.34 -3.14
C LYS A 86 12.39 -14.25 -2.09
N TRP A 87 11.09 -14.08 -1.85
CA TRP A 87 10.31 -14.91 -0.95
C TRP A 87 10.22 -16.36 -1.43
N GLN A 88 9.97 -16.55 -2.73
CA GLN A 88 9.90 -17.87 -3.37
C GLN A 88 11.24 -18.61 -3.30
N GLU A 89 12.36 -17.97 -3.69
CA GLU A 89 13.69 -18.60 -3.69
C GLU A 89 14.14 -18.97 -2.27
N SER A 90 13.71 -18.19 -1.27
CA SER A 90 14.01 -18.46 0.14
C SER A 90 13.15 -19.60 0.74
N GLY A 91 12.17 -20.11 0.01
CA GLY A 91 11.26 -21.18 0.49
C GLY A 91 10.33 -20.71 1.62
N LEU A 92 10.06 -19.41 1.71
CA LEU A 92 9.17 -18.83 2.72
C LEU A 92 7.69 -18.92 2.34
N ILE A 93 7.41 -19.10 1.05
CA ILE A 93 6.05 -19.17 0.50
C ILE A 93 5.86 -20.47 -0.28
N GLU A 94 4.63 -20.91 -0.35
CA GLU A 94 4.20 -22.09 -1.11
C GLU A 94 3.08 -21.73 -2.11
N PRO A 95 2.87 -22.54 -3.15
CA PRO A 95 1.91 -22.21 -4.18
C PRO A 95 0.46 -22.31 -3.65
N TRP A 96 -0.38 -21.40 -4.14
CA TRP A 96 -1.82 -21.47 -3.94
C TRP A 96 -2.44 -22.61 -4.76
N ASP A 97 -3.35 -23.37 -4.19
CA ASP A 97 -4.26 -24.23 -4.93
C ASP A 97 -5.36 -23.39 -5.59
N MET A 98 -5.20 -23.04 -6.85
CA MET A 98 -6.13 -22.20 -7.58
C MET A 98 -7.54 -22.79 -7.70
N SER A 99 -7.74 -24.08 -7.40
CA SER A 99 -9.07 -24.67 -7.34
C SER A 99 -9.87 -24.26 -6.11
N LYS A 100 -9.20 -23.74 -5.06
CA LYS A 100 -9.81 -23.18 -3.84
C LYS A 100 -10.04 -21.66 -3.93
N VAL A 101 -9.52 -20.99 -4.98
CA VAL A 101 -9.67 -19.54 -5.19
C VAL A 101 -10.92 -19.27 -6.02
N GLU A 102 -11.98 -18.81 -5.38
CA GLU A 102 -13.30 -18.60 -6.01
C GLU A 102 -13.26 -17.60 -7.17
N SER A 103 -12.47 -16.53 -7.02
CA SER A 103 -12.30 -15.47 -8.01
C SER A 103 -11.25 -15.77 -9.08
N ALA A 104 -10.67 -16.99 -9.13
CA ALA A 104 -9.58 -17.31 -10.06
C ALA A 104 -9.89 -16.98 -11.55
N SER A 105 -11.15 -17.14 -11.98
CA SER A 105 -11.56 -16.88 -13.37
C SER A 105 -11.86 -15.40 -13.66
N THR A 106 -11.91 -14.55 -12.65
CA THR A 106 -12.21 -13.11 -12.74
C THR A 106 -11.03 -12.23 -12.34
N LEU A 107 -9.89 -12.82 -12.03
CA LEU A 107 -8.65 -12.07 -11.84
C LEU A 107 -8.23 -11.43 -13.17
N ASP A 108 -7.76 -10.18 -13.12
CA ASP A 108 -7.27 -9.49 -14.31
C ASP A 108 -6.05 -10.22 -14.90
N ALA A 109 -6.20 -10.71 -16.13
CA ALA A 109 -5.17 -11.46 -16.83
C ALA A 109 -3.87 -10.65 -17.05
N ASN A 110 -3.96 -9.32 -17.07
CA ASN A 110 -2.78 -8.47 -17.18
C ASN A 110 -1.99 -8.41 -15.85
N LEU A 111 -2.63 -8.64 -14.73
CA LEU A 111 -2.01 -8.67 -13.41
C LEU A 111 -1.49 -10.07 -13.06
N VAL A 112 -2.19 -11.13 -13.48
CA VAL A 112 -1.79 -12.53 -13.25
C VAL A 112 -0.66 -12.97 -14.17
N GLY A 113 -0.56 -12.38 -15.37
CA GLY A 113 0.40 -12.77 -16.41
C GLY A 113 1.85 -12.30 -16.17
N THR A 114 2.11 -11.54 -15.12
CA THR A 114 3.47 -11.14 -14.75
C THR A 114 4.17 -12.29 -14.05
N GLU A 115 4.95 -13.09 -14.74
CA GLU A 115 5.96 -14.14 -14.40
C GLU A 115 6.11 -14.61 -12.92
N ILE A 116 5.08 -14.43 -12.09
CA ILE A 116 5.09 -14.71 -10.65
C ILE A 116 4.63 -16.14 -10.37
N GLY A 117 5.12 -17.08 -11.16
CA GLY A 117 4.83 -18.50 -11.06
C GLY A 117 5.70 -19.28 -12.03
N ALA A 118 6.98 -19.45 -11.71
CA ALA A 118 7.85 -20.33 -12.46
C ALA A 118 7.30 -21.77 -12.43
N GLY A 119 6.97 -22.33 -13.60
CA GLY A 119 6.57 -23.74 -13.72
C GLY A 119 5.08 -24.05 -13.68
N GLY A 120 4.20 -23.05 -13.73
CA GLY A 120 2.73 -23.24 -13.75
C GLY A 120 2.09 -23.34 -12.37
N GLU A 121 2.85 -23.10 -11.31
CA GLU A 121 2.36 -22.93 -9.92
C GLU A 121 2.17 -21.45 -9.61
N THR A 122 1.12 -21.09 -8.90
CA THR A 122 0.79 -19.71 -8.55
C THR A 122 1.24 -19.42 -7.12
N TYR A 123 2.31 -18.68 -6.94
CA TYR A 123 2.84 -18.30 -5.63
C TYR A 123 2.29 -16.97 -5.13
N PHE A 124 1.85 -16.12 -6.04
CA PHE A 124 1.33 -14.79 -5.75
C PHE A 124 -0.11 -14.67 -6.29
N LEU A 125 -1.02 -14.30 -5.42
CA LEU A 125 -2.42 -14.06 -5.75
C LEU A 125 -2.63 -12.55 -5.77
N PRO A 126 -2.64 -11.89 -6.94
CA PRO A 126 -2.84 -10.45 -7.00
C PRO A 126 -4.20 -10.09 -6.42
N THR A 127 -4.23 -9.09 -5.53
CA THR A 127 -5.45 -8.63 -4.86
C THR A 127 -5.78 -7.19 -5.19
N ASP A 128 -4.80 -6.34 -5.17
CA ASP A 128 -4.98 -4.90 -5.31
C ASP A 128 -3.80 -4.23 -6.01
N TRP A 129 -4.06 -3.03 -6.48
CA TRP A 129 -3.08 -2.19 -7.16
C TRP A 129 -3.36 -0.71 -6.89
N GLY A 130 -2.36 0.09 -7.03
CA GLY A 130 -2.50 1.53 -6.88
C GLY A 130 -1.39 2.30 -7.57
N THR A 131 -1.38 3.60 -7.31
CA THR A 131 -0.39 4.51 -7.91
C THR A 131 0.37 5.23 -6.82
N THR A 132 1.65 5.49 -7.07
CA THR A 132 2.46 6.42 -6.28
C THR A 132 2.75 7.63 -7.14
N ALA A 133 2.45 8.82 -6.63
CA ALA A 133 2.60 10.07 -7.36
C ALA A 133 2.89 11.25 -6.41
N ILE A 134 2.95 12.47 -6.94
CA ILE A 134 3.20 13.66 -6.13
C ILE A 134 1.91 14.05 -5.40
N ALA A 135 1.84 13.85 -4.09
CA ALA A 135 0.88 14.50 -3.22
C ALA A 135 1.42 15.87 -2.79
N TYR A 136 0.59 16.90 -2.82
CA TYR A 136 1.04 18.25 -2.48
C TYR A 136 -0.09 19.11 -1.88
N ASN A 137 0.28 20.13 -1.14
CA ASN A 137 -0.66 21.12 -0.63
C ASN A 137 -0.88 22.23 -1.69
N PRO A 138 -2.04 22.29 -2.38
CA PRO A 138 -2.26 23.26 -3.45
C PRO A 138 -2.40 24.72 -2.98
N ASP A 139 -2.55 24.96 -1.68
CA ASP A 139 -2.60 26.32 -1.12
C ASP A 139 -1.20 26.93 -0.96
N GLU A 140 -0.16 26.09 -0.86
CA GLU A 140 1.23 26.52 -0.65
C GLU A 140 2.18 26.14 -1.79
N VAL A 141 1.81 25.16 -2.62
CA VAL A 141 2.63 24.65 -3.74
C VAL A 141 1.90 24.91 -5.06
N PRO A 142 2.43 25.79 -5.93
CA PRO A 142 1.85 26.06 -7.25
C PRO A 142 1.86 24.80 -8.13
N ALA A 143 0.83 24.65 -8.97
CA ALA A 143 0.68 23.50 -9.86
C ALA A 143 1.85 23.36 -10.86
N GLU A 144 2.47 24.46 -11.25
CA GLU A 144 3.66 24.48 -12.12
C GLU A 144 4.87 23.82 -11.47
N ASP A 145 5.01 23.90 -10.15
CA ASP A 145 6.15 23.30 -9.43
C ASP A 145 6.06 21.78 -9.38
N VAL A 146 4.84 21.21 -9.39
CA VAL A 146 4.59 19.77 -9.40
C VAL A 146 4.40 19.21 -10.82
N ALA A 147 4.63 19.99 -11.85
CA ALA A 147 4.58 19.54 -13.23
C ALA A 147 5.71 18.56 -13.59
N THR A 148 6.76 18.49 -12.78
CA THR A 148 7.91 17.58 -12.92
C THR A 148 8.36 17.05 -11.57
N LEU A 149 9.09 15.92 -11.57
CA LEU A 149 9.67 15.33 -10.36
C LEU A 149 10.84 16.15 -9.78
N GLU A 150 11.32 17.19 -10.48
CA GLU A 150 12.32 18.12 -9.95
C GLU A 150 11.81 18.90 -8.72
N VAL A 151 10.51 18.89 -8.45
CA VAL A 151 9.93 19.46 -7.22
C VAL A 151 10.60 18.92 -5.96
N PHE A 152 11.03 17.65 -5.95
CA PHE A 152 11.72 17.02 -4.82
C PHE A 152 13.11 17.60 -4.54
N LYS A 153 13.72 18.28 -5.54
CA LYS A 153 14.99 19.01 -5.38
C LYS A 153 14.80 20.52 -5.25
N ASN A 154 13.56 21.02 -5.27
CA ASN A 154 13.30 22.44 -5.18
C ASN A 154 13.63 22.98 -3.76
N PRO A 155 14.60 23.88 -3.59
CA PRO A 155 15.02 24.39 -2.29
C PRO A 155 13.92 25.18 -1.57
N ALA A 156 12.87 25.64 -2.28
CA ALA A 156 11.74 26.33 -1.67
C ALA A 156 10.97 25.42 -0.68
N TYR A 157 11.05 24.11 -0.88
CA TYR A 157 10.38 23.10 -0.05
C TYR A 157 11.34 22.30 0.83
N ALA A 158 12.61 22.68 0.93
CA ALA A 158 13.61 21.98 1.73
C ALA A 158 13.16 21.84 3.20
N GLY A 159 13.24 20.61 3.74
CA GLY A 159 12.76 20.26 5.07
C GLY A 159 11.24 20.12 5.18
N ARG A 160 10.49 20.18 4.05
CA ARG A 160 9.04 19.98 3.98
C ARG A 160 8.63 18.98 2.88
N ILE A 161 9.54 18.07 2.52
CA ILE A 161 9.35 17.01 1.54
C ILE A 161 9.37 15.66 2.27
N ALA A 162 8.58 14.70 1.82
CA ALA A 162 8.60 13.34 2.34
C ALA A 162 8.64 12.30 1.21
N LEU A 163 9.40 11.24 1.42
CA LEU A 163 9.41 10.03 0.60
C LEU A 163 8.95 8.84 1.43
N PRO A 164 8.41 7.76 0.83
CA PRO A 164 8.16 6.54 1.56
C PRO A 164 9.47 5.88 1.99
N ASP A 165 9.49 5.30 3.18
CA ASP A 165 10.53 4.37 3.63
C ASP A 165 10.27 2.98 3.01
N ASN A 166 10.24 2.95 1.69
CA ASN A 166 9.96 1.78 0.89
C ASN A 166 10.92 1.75 -0.30
N VAL A 167 11.63 0.62 -0.45
CA VAL A 167 12.68 0.44 -1.45
C VAL A 167 12.12 0.61 -2.86
N ASP A 168 11.00 -0.05 -3.15
CA ASP A 168 10.44 -0.09 -4.50
C ASP A 168 9.94 1.29 -4.94
N ASP A 169 9.23 2.01 -4.06
CA ASP A 169 8.74 3.36 -4.35
C ASP A 169 9.84 4.41 -4.48
N ALA A 170 10.85 4.33 -3.62
CA ALA A 170 11.97 5.27 -3.68
C ALA A 170 12.77 5.11 -4.98
N TRP A 171 13.03 3.86 -5.40
CA TRP A 171 13.72 3.60 -6.65
C TRP A 171 12.85 3.88 -7.88
N ALA A 172 11.55 3.59 -7.84
CA ALA A 172 10.63 3.94 -8.91
C ALA A 172 10.63 5.45 -9.18
N LEU A 173 10.58 6.28 -8.12
CA LEU A 173 10.71 7.73 -8.23
C LEU A 173 12.03 8.15 -8.87
N ALA A 174 13.15 7.60 -8.40
CA ALA A 174 14.47 7.96 -8.89
C ALA A 174 14.70 7.56 -10.35
N TYR A 175 14.19 6.39 -10.75
CA TYR A 175 14.24 5.93 -12.13
C TYR A 175 13.40 6.80 -13.04
N LEU A 176 12.16 7.10 -12.70
CA LEU A 176 11.33 8.04 -13.43
C LEU A 176 12.06 9.39 -13.62
N ALA A 177 12.56 9.96 -12.53
CA ALA A 177 13.25 11.25 -12.54
C ALA A 177 14.54 11.25 -13.39
N THR A 178 15.13 10.08 -13.63
CA THR A 178 16.33 9.91 -14.47
C THR A 178 16.03 9.33 -15.85
N GLY A 179 14.73 9.19 -16.20
CA GLY A 179 14.27 8.76 -17.53
C GLY A 179 14.29 7.25 -17.77
N VAL A 180 14.33 6.46 -16.71
CA VAL A 180 14.16 5.00 -16.76
C VAL A 180 12.71 4.66 -16.46
N THR A 181 12.06 3.91 -17.34
CA THR A 181 10.63 3.50 -17.19
C THR A 181 10.44 1.99 -17.01
N ASP A 182 11.52 1.22 -17.07
CA ASP A 182 11.55 -0.22 -16.85
C ASP A 182 12.83 -0.56 -16.06
N TRP A 183 12.66 -1.12 -14.87
CA TRP A 183 13.79 -1.45 -14.00
C TRP A 183 14.25 -2.92 -14.10
N THR A 184 13.62 -3.72 -14.95
CA THR A 184 13.98 -5.14 -15.10
C THR A 184 15.33 -5.33 -15.80
N GLU A 185 15.77 -4.33 -16.59
CA GLU A 185 17.03 -4.34 -17.34
C GLU A 185 17.82 -3.02 -17.15
N VAL A 186 18.11 -2.65 -15.90
CA VAL A 186 18.83 -1.40 -15.59
C VAL A 186 20.36 -1.59 -15.73
N THR A 187 21.03 -0.67 -16.45
CA THR A 187 22.50 -0.62 -16.49
C THR A 187 23.08 -0.03 -15.22
N ASP A 188 24.39 -0.29 -14.97
CA ASP A 188 25.10 0.31 -13.84
C ASP A 188 25.07 1.85 -13.88
N GLU A 189 25.19 2.47 -15.07
CA GLU A 189 25.11 3.92 -15.24
C GLU A 189 23.74 4.48 -14.86
N GLN A 190 22.66 3.78 -15.22
CA GLN A 190 21.29 4.16 -14.86
C GLN A 190 21.05 4.02 -13.36
N PHE A 191 21.52 2.93 -12.77
CA PHE A 191 21.45 2.72 -11.32
C PHE A 191 22.16 3.82 -10.54
N GLU A 192 23.43 4.13 -10.91
CA GLU A 192 24.20 5.17 -10.23
C GLU A 192 23.59 6.56 -10.42
N ALA A 193 23.01 6.86 -11.59
CA ALA A 193 22.30 8.11 -11.83
C ALA A 193 21.07 8.25 -10.91
N ALA A 194 20.28 7.17 -10.76
CA ALA A 194 19.13 7.15 -9.87
C ALA A 194 19.54 7.23 -8.38
N ALA A 195 20.59 6.51 -7.99
CA ALA A 195 21.15 6.61 -6.63
C ALA A 195 21.64 8.03 -6.32
N GLN A 196 22.32 8.68 -7.27
CA GLN A 196 22.75 10.05 -7.09
C GLN A 196 21.57 11.03 -6.98
N TRP A 197 20.52 10.81 -7.76
CA TRP A 197 19.30 11.61 -7.67
C TRP A 197 18.66 11.52 -6.27
N LEU A 198 18.58 10.32 -5.67
CA LEU A 198 18.09 10.13 -4.30
C LEU A 198 18.98 10.82 -3.27
N ARG A 199 20.33 10.75 -3.44
CA ARG A 199 21.27 11.50 -2.58
C ARG A 199 21.08 13.01 -2.66
N ASP A 200 20.74 13.52 -3.85
CA ASP A 200 20.48 14.95 -4.05
C ASP A 200 19.16 15.41 -3.42
N VAL A 201 18.15 14.51 -3.35
CA VAL A 201 16.86 14.76 -2.71
C VAL A 201 16.93 14.64 -1.18
N HIS A 202 17.70 13.70 -0.67
CA HIS A 202 17.79 13.37 0.76
C HIS A 202 17.94 14.61 1.69
N PRO A 203 18.79 15.60 1.42
CA PRO A 203 18.93 16.79 2.26
C PRO A 203 17.67 17.68 2.34
N ASN A 204 16.75 17.54 1.40
CA ASN A 204 15.49 18.30 1.35
C ASN A 204 14.37 17.63 2.14
N LEU A 205 14.57 16.39 2.58
CA LEU A 205 13.51 15.64 3.23
C LEU A 205 13.26 16.12 4.68
N ARG A 206 11.99 16.15 5.06
CA ARG A 206 11.54 16.21 6.45
C ARG A 206 11.62 14.83 7.09
N THR A 207 11.21 13.79 6.35
CA THR A 207 11.18 12.41 6.82
C THR A 207 11.08 11.42 5.65
N TYR A 208 11.41 10.17 5.94
CA TYR A 208 10.89 8.99 5.27
C TYR A 208 9.68 8.50 6.08
N TRP A 209 8.53 8.32 5.43
CA TRP A 209 7.29 7.89 6.08
C TRP A 209 7.05 6.39 5.85
N THR A 210 6.46 5.72 6.83
CA THR A 210 6.13 4.28 6.78
C THR A 210 4.63 4.02 6.89
N ASP A 211 3.87 5.01 7.37
CA ASP A 211 2.43 4.90 7.62
C ASP A 211 1.71 6.04 6.88
N PRO A 212 0.77 5.73 5.96
CA PRO A 212 0.00 6.74 5.22
C PRO A 212 -0.77 7.71 6.13
N ALA A 213 -1.26 7.25 7.29
CA ALA A 213 -1.95 8.12 8.24
C ALA A 213 -0.98 9.11 8.90
N GLU A 214 0.27 8.71 9.18
CA GLU A 214 1.32 9.62 9.62
C GLU A 214 1.60 10.68 8.55
N LEU A 215 1.75 10.27 7.28
CA LEU A 215 1.95 11.19 6.16
C LEU A 215 0.79 12.19 6.05
N ALA A 216 -0.46 11.72 6.08
CA ALA A 216 -1.63 12.57 6.03
C ALA A 216 -1.64 13.60 7.18
N GLN A 217 -1.24 13.20 8.39
CA GLN A 217 -1.11 14.10 9.54
C GLN A 217 -0.03 15.18 9.31
N LEU A 218 1.16 14.79 8.82
CA LEU A 218 2.26 15.71 8.52
C LEU A 218 1.87 16.72 7.42
N MET A 219 1.15 16.27 6.40
CA MET A 219 0.63 17.15 5.35
C MET A 219 -0.48 18.08 5.89
N SER A 220 -1.39 17.57 6.71
CA SER A 220 -2.47 18.34 7.32
C SER A 220 -1.97 19.45 8.25
N THR A 221 -0.84 19.25 8.92
CA THR A 221 -0.20 20.28 9.78
C THR A 221 0.70 21.22 9.00
N GLY A 222 0.96 20.94 7.72
CA GLY A 222 1.89 21.68 6.88
C GLY A 222 3.37 21.43 7.19
N GLU A 223 3.70 20.40 7.98
CA GLU A 223 5.10 19.97 8.15
C GLU A 223 5.66 19.37 6.87
N VAL A 224 4.81 18.73 6.06
CA VAL A 224 5.10 18.24 4.72
C VAL A 224 4.21 18.98 3.72
N LEU A 225 4.78 19.49 2.65
CA LEU A 225 4.09 20.17 1.56
C LEU A 225 4.05 19.36 0.27
N VAL A 226 5.07 18.54 0.06
CA VAL A 226 5.23 17.70 -1.12
C VAL A 226 5.66 16.32 -0.67
N ALA A 227 5.00 15.27 -1.16
CA ALA A 227 5.37 13.90 -0.86
C ALA A 227 5.29 13.02 -2.12
N TRP A 228 6.15 12.02 -2.21
CA TRP A 228 5.90 10.86 -3.05
C TRP A 228 5.00 9.95 -2.23
N ALA A 229 3.74 9.80 -2.63
CA ALA A 229 2.72 9.22 -1.79
C ALA A 229 1.88 8.20 -2.55
N TRP A 230 1.46 7.18 -1.86
CA TRP A 230 0.43 6.26 -2.33
C TRP A 230 -0.89 7.02 -2.49
N ASN A 231 -1.66 6.61 -3.46
CA ASN A 231 -2.88 7.35 -3.85
C ASN A 231 -3.96 7.39 -2.76
N GLU A 232 -3.98 6.47 -1.79
CA GLU A 232 -4.92 6.48 -0.66
C GLU A 232 -4.83 7.74 0.22
N THR A 233 -3.66 8.39 0.27
CA THR A 233 -3.49 9.68 0.94
C THR A 233 -4.44 10.74 0.38
N TYR A 234 -4.76 10.66 -0.91
CA TYR A 234 -5.60 11.64 -1.60
C TYR A 234 -7.07 11.58 -1.17
N PRO A 235 -7.81 10.45 -1.30
CA PRO A 235 -9.19 10.37 -0.83
C PRO A 235 -9.30 10.62 0.68
N THR A 236 -8.39 10.10 1.49
CA THR A 236 -8.38 10.29 2.94
C THR A 236 -8.35 11.77 3.33
N MET A 237 -7.40 12.52 2.79
CA MET A 237 -7.29 13.96 3.10
C MET A 237 -8.46 14.76 2.52
N LYS A 238 -9.01 14.37 1.35
CA LYS A 238 -10.20 15.00 0.78
C LYS A 238 -11.43 14.81 1.66
N GLU A 239 -11.65 13.61 2.18
CA GLU A 239 -12.76 13.33 3.09
C GLU A 239 -12.67 14.17 4.38
N GLU A 240 -11.46 14.39 4.89
CA GLU A 240 -11.20 15.28 6.02
C GLU A 240 -11.34 16.78 5.68
N GLY A 241 -11.59 17.13 4.43
CA GLY A 241 -11.67 18.52 3.95
C GLY A 241 -10.33 19.26 4.00
N ARG A 242 -9.21 18.53 3.88
CA ARG A 242 -7.86 19.08 3.87
C ARG A 242 -7.42 19.44 2.45
N PRO A 243 -6.61 20.50 2.27
CA PRO A 243 -6.08 20.85 0.96
C PRO A 243 -5.10 19.76 0.51
N ILE A 244 -5.43 19.09 -0.58
CA ILE A 244 -4.61 18.05 -1.20
C ILE A 244 -4.76 18.08 -2.71
N GLY A 245 -3.64 18.06 -3.44
CA GLY A 245 -3.51 17.73 -4.85
C GLY A 245 -2.78 16.41 -5.00
N PHE A 246 -3.12 15.65 -6.02
CA PHE A 246 -2.45 14.39 -6.36
C PHE A 246 -2.07 14.42 -7.84
N GLN A 247 -0.79 14.69 -8.14
CA GLN A 247 -0.30 14.92 -9.49
C GLN A 247 0.29 13.64 -10.09
N ARG A 248 -0.48 12.99 -10.94
CA ARG A 248 -0.08 11.77 -11.67
C ARG A 248 0.41 12.04 -13.10
N GLU A 249 0.21 13.27 -13.58
CA GLU A 249 0.54 13.74 -14.92
C GLU A 249 1.83 14.59 -14.91
N ALA A 250 2.77 14.33 -13.95
CA ALA A 250 4.10 14.89 -14.04
C ALA A 250 4.78 14.48 -15.35
N ALA A 251 5.66 15.30 -15.89
CA ALA A 251 6.26 15.05 -17.21
C ALA A 251 7.01 13.70 -17.28
N GLU A 252 7.63 13.28 -16.18
CA GLU A 252 8.33 12.00 -16.05
C GLU A 252 7.39 10.85 -15.74
N GLY A 253 6.18 11.14 -15.24
CA GLY A 253 5.15 10.15 -14.95
C GLY A 253 4.90 9.87 -13.47
N SER A 254 4.28 8.72 -13.22
CA SER A 254 3.96 8.17 -11.90
C SER A 254 4.28 6.69 -11.84
N SER A 255 4.30 6.12 -10.63
CA SER A 255 4.52 4.67 -10.43
C SER A 255 3.20 3.93 -10.22
N VAL A 256 3.16 2.67 -10.62
CA VAL A 256 2.08 1.73 -10.32
C VAL A 256 2.69 0.53 -9.60
N TRP A 257 2.09 0.18 -8.48
CA TRP A 257 2.40 -1.02 -7.72
C TRP A 257 1.27 -2.05 -7.85
N LEU A 258 1.63 -3.30 -7.72
CA LEU A 258 0.73 -4.45 -7.69
C LEU A 258 1.06 -5.28 -6.46
N CYS A 259 0.12 -5.38 -5.54
CA CYS A 259 0.28 -6.17 -4.34
C CYS A 259 -0.71 -7.34 -4.31
N GLY A 260 -0.48 -8.27 -3.42
CA GLY A 260 -1.29 -9.45 -3.33
C GLY A 260 -0.84 -10.41 -2.24
N LEU A 261 -1.59 -11.46 -2.08
CA LEU A 261 -1.40 -12.42 -1.01
C LEU A 261 -0.46 -13.55 -1.45
N VAL A 262 0.44 -13.92 -0.55
CA VAL A 262 1.28 -15.12 -0.66
C VAL A 262 0.91 -16.09 0.46
N ASN A 263 0.86 -17.38 0.13
CA ASN A 263 0.63 -18.45 1.10
C ASN A 263 1.95 -18.76 1.81
N MET A 264 1.96 -18.70 3.14
CA MET A 264 3.19 -18.84 3.91
C MET A 264 3.53 -20.30 4.15
N ALA A 265 4.73 -20.71 3.74
CA ALA A 265 5.24 -22.02 4.10
C ALA A 265 5.44 -22.14 5.62
N ASN A 266 5.06 -23.23 6.22
CA ASN A 266 5.07 -23.46 7.67
C ASN A 266 4.16 -22.51 8.47
N ALA A 267 3.01 -22.17 7.92
CA ALA A 267 1.97 -21.40 8.56
C ALA A 267 1.57 -21.99 9.93
N PRO A 268 1.35 -21.16 10.97
CA PRO A 268 1.03 -21.65 12.32
C PRO A 268 -0.45 -22.01 12.52
N GLY A 269 -1.33 -21.49 11.65
CA GLY A 269 -2.78 -21.53 11.82
C GLY A 269 -3.48 -22.55 10.94
N ASN A 270 -4.59 -22.16 10.37
CA ASN A 270 -5.45 -23.01 9.55
C ASN A 270 -5.39 -22.57 8.07
N GLU A 271 -4.85 -23.43 7.22
CA GLU A 271 -4.72 -23.15 5.77
C GLU A 271 -6.07 -22.86 5.09
N ASP A 272 -7.16 -23.54 5.48
CA ASP A 272 -8.48 -23.27 4.89
C ASP A 272 -8.92 -21.83 5.19
N LYS A 273 -8.61 -21.29 6.38
CA LYS A 273 -8.88 -19.89 6.72
C LYS A 273 -8.03 -18.91 5.90
N ALA A 274 -6.82 -19.28 5.50
CA ALA A 274 -6.02 -18.47 4.59
C ALA A 274 -6.70 -18.32 3.22
N TYR A 275 -7.30 -19.40 2.71
CA TYR A 275 -8.12 -19.34 1.48
C TYR A 275 -9.41 -18.55 1.68
N ASP A 276 -10.10 -18.70 2.82
CA ASP A 276 -11.32 -17.95 3.13
C ASP A 276 -11.03 -16.45 3.18
N TYR A 277 -9.90 -16.05 3.78
CA TYR A 277 -9.44 -14.66 3.79
C TYR A 277 -9.11 -14.14 2.38
N ALA A 278 -8.35 -14.91 1.59
CA ALA A 278 -8.02 -14.54 0.23
C ALA A 278 -9.28 -14.40 -0.65
N ASN A 279 -10.24 -15.31 -0.50
CA ASN A 279 -11.52 -15.26 -1.20
C ASN A 279 -12.37 -14.06 -0.75
N ALA A 280 -12.36 -13.71 0.53
CA ALA A 280 -13.05 -12.54 1.06
C ALA A 280 -12.46 -11.24 0.53
N PHE A 281 -11.13 -11.12 0.53
CA PHE A 281 -10.43 -9.95 0.01
C PHE A 281 -10.70 -9.77 -1.50
N LEU A 282 -10.71 -10.87 -2.26
CA LEU A 282 -10.98 -10.90 -3.70
C LEU A 282 -12.48 -10.94 -4.05
N ALA A 283 -13.39 -10.96 -3.09
CA ALA A 283 -14.81 -10.98 -3.39
C ALA A 283 -15.22 -9.72 -4.20
N PRO A 284 -16.09 -9.85 -5.22
CA PRO A 284 -16.54 -8.69 -5.99
C PRO A 284 -17.14 -7.57 -5.14
N VAL A 285 -17.73 -7.89 -4.00
CA VAL A 285 -18.32 -6.93 -3.06
C VAL A 285 -17.25 -6.07 -2.36
N THR A 286 -16.01 -6.54 -2.29
CA THR A 286 -14.89 -5.82 -1.67
C THR A 286 -14.28 -4.75 -2.60
N ALA A 287 -14.38 -4.90 -3.92
CA ALA A 287 -13.78 -3.98 -4.88
C ALA A 287 -14.23 -2.51 -4.71
N PRO A 288 -15.52 -2.18 -4.52
CA PRO A 288 -15.93 -0.80 -4.26
C PRO A 288 -15.36 -0.22 -2.96
N VAL A 289 -15.14 -1.08 -1.96
CA VAL A 289 -14.55 -0.67 -0.67
C VAL A 289 -13.07 -0.33 -0.89
N LEU A 290 -12.33 -1.19 -1.59
CA LEU A 290 -10.93 -0.94 -1.96
C LEU A 290 -10.80 0.38 -2.75
N VAL A 291 -11.65 0.59 -3.77
CA VAL A 291 -11.61 1.83 -4.56
C VAL A 291 -11.93 3.05 -3.70
N GLY A 292 -12.87 2.95 -2.77
CA GLY A 292 -13.15 4.03 -1.82
C GLY A 292 -11.95 4.38 -0.92
N ALA A 293 -11.14 3.39 -0.58
CA ALA A 293 -9.90 3.57 0.18
C ALA A 293 -8.70 4.03 -0.70
N GLY A 294 -8.86 4.01 -2.02
CA GLY A 294 -7.82 4.42 -2.96
C GLY A 294 -7.16 3.25 -3.70
N TRP A 295 -7.61 2.02 -3.54
CA TRP A 295 -6.97 0.84 -4.14
C TRP A 295 -7.85 0.20 -5.22
N GLY A 296 -7.25 -0.16 -6.35
CA GLY A 296 -7.93 -0.93 -7.39
C GLY A 296 -7.96 -2.41 -7.02
N SER A 297 -9.08 -3.10 -7.30
CA SER A 297 -9.14 -4.56 -7.11
C SER A 297 -8.62 -5.31 -8.32
N ALA A 298 -7.92 -6.41 -8.09
CA ALA A 298 -7.53 -7.34 -9.15
C ALA A 298 -8.71 -8.19 -9.68
N ASN A 299 -9.86 -8.18 -9.01
CA ASN A 299 -11.06 -8.86 -9.48
C ASN A 299 -11.85 -7.98 -10.46
N THR A 300 -11.81 -8.31 -11.75
CA THR A 300 -12.47 -7.55 -12.82
C THR A 300 -14.00 -7.50 -12.65
N ALA A 301 -14.62 -8.57 -12.13
CA ALA A 301 -16.06 -8.58 -11.89
C ALA A 301 -16.49 -7.57 -10.81
N GLY A 302 -15.62 -7.34 -9.82
CA GLY A 302 -15.85 -6.32 -8.80
C GLY A 302 -15.66 -4.89 -9.34
N MET A 303 -14.78 -4.73 -10.32
CA MET A 303 -14.49 -3.43 -10.95
C MET A 303 -15.50 -2.99 -12.02
N GLU A 304 -16.32 -3.91 -12.56
CA GLU A 304 -17.28 -3.59 -13.64
C GLU A 304 -18.29 -2.49 -13.30
N GLY A 305 -18.61 -2.30 -12.01
CA GLY A 305 -19.56 -1.28 -11.54
C GLY A 305 -18.94 0.07 -11.18
N ILE A 306 -17.62 0.17 -11.17
CA ILE A 306 -16.90 1.38 -10.76
C ILE A 306 -16.87 2.39 -11.92
N THR A 307 -17.31 3.59 -11.67
CA THR A 307 -17.33 4.66 -12.69
C THR A 307 -15.97 5.33 -12.86
N PRO A 308 -15.69 5.94 -14.03
CA PRO A 308 -14.46 6.73 -14.21
C PRO A 308 -14.31 7.86 -13.18
N GLU A 309 -15.41 8.46 -12.74
CA GLU A 309 -15.44 9.51 -11.74
C GLU A 309 -15.05 8.99 -10.35
N GLU A 310 -15.46 7.78 -9.99
CA GLU A 310 -15.04 7.13 -8.74
C GLU A 310 -13.55 6.79 -8.77
N LEU A 311 -13.06 6.25 -9.89
CA LEU A 311 -11.61 6.00 -10.05
C LEU A 311 -10.80 7.29 -9.96
N GLU A 312 -11.24 8.38 -10.59
CA GLU A 312 -10.55 9.67 -10.49
C GLU A 312 -10.57 10.22 -9.06
N ALA A 313 -11.69 10.08 -8.35
CA ALA A 313 -11.82 10.51 -6.96
C ALA A 313 -10.87 9.74 -6.02
N SER A 314 -10.53 8.51 -6.37
CA SER A 314 -9.64 7.61 -5.62
C SER A 314 -8.17 7.71 -6.08
N GLY A 315 -7.84 8.61 -7.02
CA GLY A 315 -6.50 8.70 -7.59
C GLY A 315 -6.11 7.55 -8.53
N LEU A 316 -7.09 6.78 -9.02
CA LEU A 316 -6.91 5.62 -9.92
C LEU A 316 -7.36 5.89 -11.37
N GLY A 317 -7.82 7.09 -11.68
CA GLY A 317 -8.27 7.46 -13.02
C GLY A 317 -7.16 7.28 -14.07
N GLN A 318 -7.54 7.29 -15.34
CA GLN A 318 -6.60 7.15 -16.45
C GLN A 318 -5.62 8.32 -16.51
N VAL A 319 -4.36 8.03 -16.83
CA VAL A 319 -3.29 9.02 -17.04
C VAL A 319 -2.72 8.90 -18.45
N SER A 320 -2.20 10.00 -18.98
CA SER A 320 -1.50 10.04 -20.28
C SER A 320 0.02 10.13 -20.13
N ALA A 321 0.50 10.51 -18.94
CA ALA A 321 1.92 10.53 -18.60
C ALA A 321 2.51 9.10 -18.56
N PRO A 322 3.84 8.94 -18.64
CA PRO A 322 4.48 7.65 -18.48
C PRO A 322 4.12 6.97 -17.15
N ILE A 323 4.02 5.64 -17.17
CA ILE A 323 3.78 4.81 -15.99
C ILE A 323 4.98 3.90 -15.78
N PHE A 324 5.52 3.92 -14.57
CA PHE A 324 6.53 2.98 -14.10
C PHE A 324 5.84 1.84 -13.35
N ALA A 325 5.82 0.64 -13.94
CA ALA A 325 5.29 -0.54 -13.24
C ALA A 325 6.38 -1.15 -12.35
N GLN A 326 6.08 -1.38 -11.09
CA GLN A 326 6.97 -2.05 -10.14
C GLN A 326 6.95 -3.56 -10.38
N LEU A 327 7.60 -3.99 -11.46
CA LEU A 327 7.69 -5.40 -11.86
C LEU A 327 8.75 -6.16 -11.03
N PRO A 328 8.64 -7.49 -10.92
CA PRO A 328 9.68 -8.30 -10.28
C PRO A 328 11.05 -8.07 -10.91
N ILE A 329 12.07 -7.91 -10.08
CA ILE A 329 13.47 -7.78 -10.51
C ILE A 329 14.34 -8.90 -9.96
N PRO A 330 15.49 -9.22 -10.62
CA PRO A 330 16.41 -10.23 -10.11
C PRO A 330 16.87 -9.91 -8.67
N ILE A 331 16.97 -10.94 -7.83
CA ILE A 331 17.32 -10.81 -6.40
C ILE A 331 18.60 -10.01 -6.17
N PRO A 332 19.72 -10.21 -6.92
CA PRO A 332 20.92 -9.38 -6.71
C PRO A 332 20.68 -7.89 -6.96
N SER A 333 19.80 -7.55 -7.91
CA SER A 333 19.42 -6.15 -8.17
C SER A 333 18.59 -5.59 -7.02
N ARG A 334 17.61 -6.34 -6.51
CA ARG A 334 16.80 -5.94 -5.35
C ARG A 334 17.66 -5.72 -4.10
N GLU A 335 18.58 -6.63 -3.81
CA GLU A 335 19.51 -6.50 -2.68
C GLU A 335 20.41 -5.27 -2.81
N ARG A 336 20.88 -4.98 -4.03
CA ARG A 336 21.64 -3.75 -4.30
C ARG A 336 20.81 -2.50 -4.05
N HIS A 337 19.54 -2.49 -4.50
CA HIS A 337 18.62 -1.38 -4.26
C HIS A 337 18.42 -1.15 -2.76
N ALA A 338 18.09 -2.20 -2.00
CA ALA A 338 17.86 -2.12 -0.57
C ALA A 338 19.11 -1.61 0.17
N ALA A 339 20.28 -2.20 -0.09
CA ALA A 339 21.53 -1.79 0.56
C ALA A 339 21.87 -0.32 0.27
N THR A 340 21.77 0.11 -0.99
CA THR A 340 22.09 1.50 -1.38
C THR A 340 21.07 2.49 -0.81
N PHE A 341 19.78 2.11 -0.72
CA PHE A 341 18.77 2.96 -0.10
C PHE A 341 19.06 3.20 1.38
N GLU A 342 19.44 2.15 2.13
CA GLU A 342 19.87 2.29 3.52
C GLU A 342 21.10 3.21 3.67
N GLU A 343 22.08 3.10 2.77
CA GLU A 343 23.24 4.00 2.76
C GLU A 343 22.81 5.47 2.55
N ILE A 344 21.90 5.71 1.61
CA ILE A 344 21.37 7.06 1.34
C ILE A 344 20.63 7.62 2.55
N LYS A 345 19.75 6.83 3.20
CA LYS A 345 19.06 7.23 4.42
C LYS A 345 20.04 7.56 5.56
N ALA A 346 21.17 6.86 5.62
CA ALA A 346 22.24 7.14 6.57
C ALA A 346 23.14 8.33 6.19
N GLY A 347 22.91 8.97 5.04
CA GLY A 347 23.63 10.18 4.58
C GLY A 347 24.92 9.89 3.81
N PHE A 348 25.05 8.70 3.17
CA PHE A 348 26.22 8.29 2.38
C PHE A 348 25.94 8.19 0.87
#